data_627a4559629be568fa7f12a313099732
#
_entry.id   627a4559629be568fa7f12a313099732
#
_cell.length_a   1.000
_cell.length_b   1.000
_cell.length_c   1.000
_cell.angle_alpha   90.00
_cell.angle_beta   90.00
_cell.angle_gamma   90.00
#
_symmetry.space_group_name_H-M   'P 1'
#
loop_
_entity.id
_entity.type
_entity.pdbx_description
1 polymer ?
#
loop_
_entity_poly.entity_id
_entity_poly.type
_entity_poly.pdbx_seq_one_letter_code
_entity_poly.pdbx_strand_id
1 'polypeptide(L)'
;SGYDNWDCVRNDNGSINKFTWYCSDFGVTFVDSVSYNNAGFPVALSSKNLGHQTFVFEYDADNELVSKSSTATYEEGVEGKTVSKYKILKRDAKGNWTKRVIDVTEGTKEFGAADYDYKRYKSLEVRKIGY
;
A
#
# COMPACT_ATOMS: atom_id res chain seq x y z
N SER A 1 -1.58 -27.12 6.09
CA SER A 1 -1.84 -25.85 5.42
C SER A 1 -2.17 -24.78 6.41
N GLY A 2 -1.71 -23.56 6.20
CA GLY A 2 -1.85 -22.47 7.14
C GLY A 2 -3.24 -21.83 7.23
N TYR A 3 -4.14 -22.07 6.25
CA TYR A 3 -5.42 -21.35 6.16
C TYR A 3 -6.59 -22.33 6.16
N ASP A 4 -7.34 -22.33 7.25
CA ASP A 4 -8.49 -23.22 7.40
C ASP A 4 -9.79 -22.58 6.97
N ASN A 5 -9.87 -21.24 7.05
CA ASN A 5 -11.11 -20.53 6.81
C ASN A 5 -10.84 -19.07 6.39
N TRP A 6 -11.65 -18.60 5.47
CA TRP A 6 -11.61 -17.21 5.06
C TRP A 6 -13.00 -16.73 4.68
N ASP A 7 -13.20 -15.43 4.76
CA ASP A 7 -14.46 -14.77 4.45
C ASP A 7 -14.20 -13.40 3.86
N CYS A 8 -15.10 -12.92 3.01
CA CYS A 8 -14.97 -11.58 2.47
C CYS A 8 -16.31 -10.85 2.42
N VAL A 9 -16.27 -9.56 2.67
CA VAL A 9 -17.39 -8.64 2.52
C VAL A 9 -17.18 -7.82 1.27
N ARG A 10 -18.20 -7.73 0.42
CA ARG A 10 -18.13 -7.00 -0.83
C ARG A 10 -19.00 -5.76 -0.79
N ASN A 11 -18.57 -4.73 -1.52
CA ASN A 11 -19.39 -3.56 -1.83
C ASN A 11 -20.45 -3.93 -2.86
N ASP A 12 -21.43 -3.07 -3.05
CA ASP A 12 -22.53 -3.28 -4.01
C ASP A 12 -22.04 -3.48 -5.44
N ASN A 13 -20.90 -2.90 -5.80
CA ASN A 13 -20.28 -3.07 -7.12
C ASN A 13 -19.44 -4.35 -7.27
N GLY A 14 -19.41 -5.19 -6.25
CA GLY A 14 -18.65 -6.46 -6.27
C GLY A 14 -17.19 -6.38 -5.80
N SER A 15 -16.64 -5.19 -5.59
CA SER A 15 -15.26 -5.06 -5.09
C SER A 15 -15.18 -5.51 -3.63
N ILE A 16 -14.01 -6.02 -3.23
CA ILE A 16 -13.80 -6.51 -1.86
C ILE A 16 -13.61 -5.31 -0.93
N ASN A 17 -14.43 -5.24 0.11
CA ASN A 17 -14.34 -4.24 1.17
C ASN A 17 -13.50 -4.74 2.34
N LYS A 18 -13.71 -5.98 2.74
CA LYS A 18 -13.04 -6.57 3.88
C LYS A 18 -12.77 -8.04 3.63
N PHE A 19 -11.58 -8.48 3.96
CA PHE A 19 -11.17 -9.87 3.88
C PHE A 19 -10.70 -10.33 5.25
N THR A 20 -11.29 -11.42 5.75
CA THR A 20 -10.94 -12.01 7.05
C THR A 20 -10.50 -13.46 6.81
N TRP A 21 -9.39 -13.84 7.37
CA TRP A 21 -8.86 -15.19 7.21
C TRP A 21 -8.25 -15.70 8.52
N TYR A 22 -8.39 -16.99 8.74
CA TYR A 22 -7.89 -17.67 9.92
C TYR A 22 -6.71 -18.55 9.53
N CYS A 23 -5.64 -18.45 10.30
CA CYS A 23 -4.45 -19.27 10.12
C CYS A 23 -4.31 -20.21 11.31
N SER A 24 -4.54 -21.51 11.10
CA SER A 24 -4.48 -22.51 12.16
C SER A 24 -3.08 -22.70 12.72
N ASP A 25 -2.06 -22.54 11.90
CA ASP A 25 -0.67 -22.72 12.33
C ASP A 25 -0.28 -21.72 13.42
N PHE A 26 -0.89 -20.53 13.40
CA PHE A 26 -0.64 -19.47 14.39
C PHE A 26 -1.79 -19.26 15.37
N GLY A 27 -2.93 -19.88 15.13
CA GLY A 27 -4.13 -19.69 15.94
C GLY A 27 -4.67 -18.28 15.92
N VAL A 28 -4.48 -17.53 14.83
CA VAL A 28 -4.84 -16.11 14.74
C VAL A 28 -5.75 -15.86 13.56
N THR A 29 -6.55 -14.79 13.68
CA THR A 29 -7.40 -14.28 12.61
C THR A 29 -6.80 -12.99 12.09
N PHE A 30 -6.59 -12.91 10.77
CA PHE A 30 -6.12 -11.71 10.10
C PHE A 30 -7.28 -10.99 9.45
N VAL A 31 -7.26 -9.67 9.48
CA VAL A 31 -8.30 -8.84 8.90
C VAL A 31 -7.66 -7.79 8.00
N ASP A 32 -8.06 -7.77 6.75
CA ASP A 32 -7.66 -6.76 5.78
C ASP A 32 -8.89 -6.02 5.29
N SER A 33 -8.80 -4.71 5.16
CA SER A 33 -9.87 -3.89 4.63
C SER A 33 -9.35 -2.94 3.56
N VAL A 34 -10.18 -2.68 2.55
CA VAL A 34 -9.85 -1.85 1.39
C VAL A 34 -10.96 -0.85 1.15
N SER A 35 -10.60 0.41 0.94
CA SER A 35 -11.53 1.46 0.52
C SER A 35 -11.17 1.90 -0.89
N TYR A 36 -12.18 2.27 -1.69
CA TYR A 36 -12.03 2.64 -3.09
C TYR A 36 -12.58 4.04 -3.34
N ASN A 37 -12.02 4.72 -4.35
CA ASN A 37 -12.63 5.95 -4.85
C ASN A 37 -13.78 5.64 -5.81
N ASN A 38 -14.46 6.69 -6.30
CA ASN A 38 -15.61 6.54 -7.19
C ASN A 38 -15.26 5.86 -8.52
N ALA A 39 -14.01 5.91 -8.94
CA ALA A 39 -13.54 5.26 -10.17
C ALA A 39 -13.17 3.78 -9.96
N GLY A 40 -13.21 3.29 -8.71
CA GLY A 40 -12.91 1.90 -8.39
C GLY A 40 -11.45 1.62 -8.07
N PHE A 41 -10.62 2.65 -7.90
CA PHE A 41 -9.23 2.48 -7.51
C PHE A 41 -9.09 2.47 -5.98
N PRO A 42 -8.22 1.63 -5.40
CA PRO A 42 -8.03 1.60 -3.97
C PRO A 42 -7.41 2.90 -3.46
N VAL A 43 -7.97 3.47 -2.39
CA VAL A 43 -7.43 4.68 -1.74
C VAL A 43 -6.87 4.40 -0.36
N ALA A 44 -7.32 3.34 0.29
CA ALA A 44 -6.79 2.95 1.59
C ALA A 44 -6.86 1.45 1.76
N LEU A 45 -5.85 0.90 2.37
CA LEU A 45 -5.79 -0.51 2.74
C LEU A 45 -5.25 -0.61 4.15
N SER A 46 -5.87 -1.42 4.99
CA SER A 46 -5.37 -1.68 6.32
C SER A 46 -5.33 -3.18 6.56
N SER A 47 -4.23 -3.63 7.13
CA SER A 47 -3.99 -5.04 7.44
C SER A 47 -3.64 -5.18 8.91
N LYS A 48 -4.30 -6.11 9.60
CA LYS A 48 -4.01 -6.49 10.97
C LYS A 48 -3.30 -7.84 11.00
N ASN A 49 -2.17 -7.88 10.35
CA ASN A 49 -1.31 -9.05 10.35
C ASN A 49 -0.42 -9.02 11.60
N LEU A 50 0.70 -9.71 11.63
CA LEU A 50 1.64 -9.79 12.76
C LEU A 50 2.13 -8.42 13.27
N GLY A 51 1.82 -7.37 12.58
CA GLY A 51 1.86 -5.97 12.97
C GLY A 51 0.62 -5.30 12.45
N HIS A 52 0.50 -4.01 12.61
CA HIS A 52 -0.57 -3.22 12.03
C HIS A 52 0.00 -2.38 10.89
N GLN A 53 -0.52 -2.58 9.67
CA GLN A 53 -0.08 -1.86 8.49
C GLN A 53 -1.24 -1.11 7.85
N THR A 54 -0.99 0.12 7.45
CA THR A 54 -1.95 0.92 6.69
C THR A 54 -1.27 1.48 5.46
N PHE A 55 -2.01 1.55 4.36
CA PHE A 55 -1.58 2.12 3.10
C PHE A 55 -2.59 3.15 2.65
N VAL A 56 -2.11 4.26 2.13
CA VAL A 56 -2.95 5.31 1.53
C VAL A 56 -2.41 5.60 0.14
N PHE A 57 -3.30 5.63 -0.84
CA PHE A 57 -2.97 5.88 -2.23
C PHE A 57 -3.65 7.16 -2.69
N GLU A 58 -2.93 8.03 -3.37
CA GLU A 58 -3.46 9.26 -3.94
C GLU A 58 -3.29 9.24 -5.45
N TYR A 59 -4.32 9.69 -6.15
CA TYR A 59 -4.38 9.72 -7.61
C TYR A 59 -4.64 11.15 -8.09
N ASP A 60 -4.15 11.46 -9.29
CA ASP A 60 -4.48 12.72 -9.95
C ASP A 60 -5.87 12.65 -10.63
N ALA A 61 -6.24 13.71 -11.34
CA ALA A 61 -7.54 13.81 -12.01
C ALA A 61 -7.73 12.74 -13.10
N ASP A 62 -6.64 12.18 -13.62
CA ASP A 62 -6.67 11.13 -14.65
C ASP A 62 -6.56 9.72 -14.06
N ASN A 63 -6.70 9.58 -12.72
CA ASN A 63 -6.57 8.33 -11.98
C ASN A 63 -5.20 7.67 -12.10
N GLU A 64 -4.15 8.50 -12.28
CA GLU A 64 -2.76 8.05 -12.18
C GLU A 64 -2.28 8.14 -10.74
N LEU A 65 -1.60 7.12 -10.26
CA LEU A 65 -1.05 7.11 -8.91
C LEU A 65 0.06 8.17 -8.79
N VAL A 66 -0.10 9.12 -7.86
CA VAL A 66 0.88 10.17 -7.60
C VAL A 66 1.57 10.01 -6.24
N SER A 67 0.95 9.32 -5.30
CA SER A 67 1.54 9.10 -3.98
C SER A 67 1.04 7.81 -3.36
N LYS A 68 1.92 7.14 -2.66
CA LYS A 68 1.62 5.98 -1.83
C LYS A 68 2.29 6.17 -0.48
N SER A 69 1.53 6.12 0.59
CA SER A 69 2.04 6.20 1.95
C SER A 69 1.75 4.90 2.69
N SER A 70 2.67 4.44 3.49
CA SER A 70 2.44 3.29 4.35
C SER A 70 2.97 3.57 5.76
N THR A 71 2.26 3.05 6.74
CA THR A 71 2.70 3.03 8.13
C THR A 71 2.61 1.60 8.63
N ALA A 72 3.55 1.21 9.46
CA ALA A 72 3.56 -0.11 10.06
C ALA A 72 3.95 0.03 11.53
N THR A 73 3.25 -0.74 12.38
CA THR A 73 3.62 -0.89 13.80
C THR A 73 3.96 -2.35 13.99
N TYR A 74 5.19 -2.60 14.38
CA TYR A 74 5.69 -3.95 14.62
C TYR A 74 5.61 -4.29 16.10
N GLU A 75 5.78 -5.56 16.42
CA GLU A 75 5.98 -5.97 17.81
C GLU A 75 7.14 -5.20 18.41
N GLU A 76 7.18 -5.07 19.73
CA GLU A 76 8.19 -4.30 20.46
C GLU A 76 8.12 -2.78 20.26
N GLY A 77 7.04 -2.27 19.67
CA GLY A 77 6.82 -0.84 19.53
C GLY A 77 7.66 -0.12 18.48
N VAL A 78 8.25 -0.85 17.56
CA VAL A 78 8.95 -0.26 16.42
C VAL A 78 7.93 0.20 15.39
N GLU A 79 8.08 1.42 14.87
CA GLU A 79 7.20 1.99 13.86
C GLU A 79 7.97 2.27 12.57
N GLY A 80 7.30 2.05 11.45
CA GLY A 80 7.84 2.37 10.13
C GLY A 80 6.89 3.24 9.34
N LYS A 81 7.43 4.17 8.56
CA LYS A 81 6.68 5.01 7.60
C LYS A 81 7.41 5.02 6.28
N THR A 82 6.68 4.90 5.19
CA THR A 82 7.24 5.05 3.84
C THR A 82 6.30 5.91 3.02
N VAL A 83 6.85 6.93 2.38
CA VAL A 83 6.10 7.77 1.43
C VAL A 83 6.81 7.70 0.09
N SER A 84 6.09 7.28 -0.93
CA SER A 84 6.56 7.21 -2.31
C SER A 84 5.78 8.21 -3.14
N LYS A 85 6.48 9.11 -3.83
CA LYS A 85 5.88 10.07 -4.75
C LYS A 85 6.33 9.76 -6.15
N TYR A 86 5.39 9.74 -7.09
CA TYR A 86 5.63 9.33 -8.46
C TYR A 86 5.56 10.54 -9.38
N LYS A 87 6.57 10.69 -10.24
CA LYS A 87 6.60 11.72 -11.28
C LYS A 87 6.82 11.07 -12.63
N ILE A 88 5.84 11.20 -13.51
CA ILE A 88 5.93 10.65 -14.85
C ILE A 88 6.82 11.56 -15.72
N LEU A 89 7.84 10.97 -16.33
CA LEU A 89 8.78 11.67 -17.20
C LEU A 89 8.46 11.46 -18.68
N LYS A 90 7.89 10.32 -19.04
CA LYS A 90 7.62 9.98 -20.44
C LYS A 90 6.38 9.10 -20.54
N ARG A 91 5.57 9.37 -21.56
CA ARG A 91 4.41 8.56 -21.94
C ARG A 91 4.55 8.09 -23.38
N ASP A 92 3.93 6.96 -23.69
CA ASP A 92 3.84 6.48 -25.07
C ASP A 92 2.70 7.18 -25.82
N ALA A 93 2.48 6.82 -27.08
CA ALA A 93 1.44 7.40 -27.92
C ALA A 93 0.02 7.14 -27.40
N LYS A 94 -0.18 6.12 -26.56
CA LYS A 94 -1.47 5.78 -25.95
C LYS A 94 -1.68 6.43 -24.59
N GLY A 95 -0.73 7.25 -24.14
CA GLY A 95 -0.81 7.95 -22.86
C GLY A 95 -0.32 7.15 -21.66
N ASN A 96 0.15 5.93 -21.83
CA ASN A 96 0.68 5.12 -20.74
C ASN A 96 2.08 5.56 -20.37
N TRP A 97 2.39 5.65 -19.08
CA TRP A 97 3.74 6.03 -18.69
C TRP A 97 4.75 4.93 -19.08
N THR A 98 5.90 5.36 -19.56
CA THR A 98 7.01 4.46 -19.90
C THR A 98 8.24 4.75 -19.05
N LYS A 99 8.30 5.92 -18.45
CA LYS A 99 9.41 6.33 -17.60
C LYS A 99 8.89 7.20 -16.47
N ARG A 100 9.27 6.88 -15.23
CA ARG A 100 8.90 7.69 -14.07
C ARG A 100 9.97 7.66 -12.99
N VAL A 101 10.01 8.71 -12.19
CA VAL A 101 10.84 8.79 -10.99
C VAL A 101 9.96 8.49 -9.79
N ILE A 102 10.49 7.69 -8.88
CA ILE A 102 9.90 7.45 -7.57
C ILE A 102 10.80 8.12 -6.53
N ASP A 103 10.25 9.08 -5.79
CA ASP A 103 10.93 9.74 -4.68
C ASP A 103 10.42 9.08 -3.39
N VAL A 104 11.29 8.38 -2.69
CA VAL A 104 10.93 7.57 -1.52
C VAL A 104 11.55 8.17 -0.27
N THR A 105 10.73 8.36 0.76
CA THR A 105 11.16 8.72 2.10
C THR A 105 10.75 7.59 3.05
N GLU A 106 11.73 6.99 3.72
CA GLU A 106 11.52 5.93 4.70
C GLU A 106 11.89 6.43 6.08
N GLY A 107 11.02 6.22 7.05
CA GLY A 107 11.25 6.55 8.44
C GLY A 107 11.11 5.34 9.33
N THR A 108 12.01 5.22 10.31
CA THR A 108 11.94 4.20 11.34
C THR A 108 12.04 4.85 12.71
N LYS A 109 11.20 4.41 13.62
CA LYS A 109 11.20 4.87 14.99
C LYS A 109 11.30 3.67 15.92
N GLU A 110 12.39 3.60 16.67
CA GLU A 110 12.59 2.56 17.68
C GLU A 110 11.71 2.82 18.90
N PHE A 111 11.43 1.76 19.65
CA PHE A 111 10.67 1.86 20.89
C PHE A 111 11.34 2.86 21.85
N GLY A 112 10.55 3.81 22.35
CA GLY A 112 11.04 4.83 23.26
C GLY A 112 11.80 5.99 22.62
N ALA A 113 12.01 5.98 21.31
CA ALA A 113 12.61 7.10 20.60
C ALA A 113 11.61 8.25 20.46
N ALA A 114 12.12 9.48 20.52
CA ALA A 114 11.28 10.68 20.38
C ALA A 114 10.91 10.96 18.93
N ASP A 115 11.80 10.65 17.99
CA ASP A 115 11.67 11.01 16.58
C ASP A 115 11.95 9.83 15.66
N TYR A 116 11.48 9.97 14.41
CA TYR A 116 11.82 9.06 13.33
C TYR A 116 13.21 9.34 12.79
N ASP A 117 13.91 8.31 12.38
CA ASP A 117 15.11 8.39 11.58
C ASP A 117 14.72 8.20 10.12
N TYR A 118 15.02 9.18 9.25
CA TYR A 118 14.58 9.19 7.87
C TYR A 118 15.71 8.96 6.89
N LYS A 119 15.41 8.20 5.85
CA LYS A 119 16.23 8.04 4.65
C LYS A 119 15.41 8.46 3.44
N ARG A 120 16.05 9.12 2.49
CA ARG A 120 15.41 9.54 1.25
C ARG A 120 16.24 9.11 0.06
N TYR A 121 15.61 8.53 -0.93
CA TYR A 121 16.26 8.14 -2.16
C TYR A 121 15.28 8.26 -3.33
N LYS A 122 15.85 8.30 -4.54
CA LYS A 122 15.08 8.33 -5.77
C LYS A 122 15.46 7.12 -6.62
N SER A 123 14.48 6.56 -7.29
CA SER A 123 14.69 5.50 -8.27
C SER A 123 14.01 5.84 -9.57
N LEU A 124 14.53 5.30 -10.67
CA LEU A 124 13.98 5.46 -12.00
C LEU A 124 13.35 4.15 -12.41
N GLU A 125 12.08 4.19 -12.79
CA GLU A 125 11.38 3.06 -13.38
C GLU A 125 11.20 3.28 -14.87
N VAL A 126 11.55 2.27 -15.65
CA VAL A 126 11.34 2.24 -17.08
C VAL A 126 10.58 0.97 -17.42
N ARG A 127 9.50 1.10 -18.19
CA ARG A 127 8.75 -0.06 -18.64
C ARG A 127 8.51 0.02 -20.14
N LYS A 128 8.42 -1.16 -20.74
CA LYS A 128 8.02 -1.32 -22.14
C LYS A 128 6.68 -2.03 -22.15
N ILE A 129 5.69 -1.43 -22.77
CA ILE A 129 4.34 -1.98 -22.82
C ILE A 129 4.16 -2.64 -24.20
N GLY A 130 3.76 -3.93 -24.19
CA GLY A 130 3.40 -4.64 -25.41
C GLY A 130 1.94 -4.36 -25.78
N TYR A 131 1.71 -4.07 -27.02
CA TYR A 131 0.38 -3.87 -27.56
C TYR A 131 0.03 -4.90 -28.63
#